data_710cc480dbd904242f4c5451fe4c9ae9
#
_entry.id   710cc480dbd904242f4c5451fe4c9ae9
#
_cell.length_a   1.000
_cell.length_b   1.000
_cell.length_c   1.000
_cell.angle_alpha   90.00
_cell.angle_beta   90.00
_cell.angle_gamma   90.00
#
_symmetry.space_group_name_H-M   'P 1'
#
loop_
_entity.id
_entity.type
_entity.pdbx_description
1 polymer ?
#
loop_
_entity_poly.entity_id
_entity_poly.type
_entity_poly.pdbx_seq_one_letter_code
_entity_poly.pdbx_strand_id
1 'polypeptide(L)'
;MNVQAVRDYLLGLQARIIAAIEVEDGHPFITDHWVREPGGKLQGEGLSRLVEEGGLLERGGCSFSHVKGQVLPPSATQHRPELAGAPFEAMGVSLVFHPRNPYVPTVHMNVRMLAALPEGREPVTWFGGGMDLTPYYGFEEDAQHFHRVNRDALAPFGADKHPRFKTWCDEYFFLKHRNEQRGIGGVFYDDFSELGFEQSFAMTRAVGDSLIEAYLPIVRRRKDTPYGERERDFQAYRRGRYVEFNLVFDRGTLFGLQSGGRTESILMSMPPIVKWRYNWQPDAGTPEARLYSDFLRPRDWAGEADGVAA
;
A
#
# COMPACT_ATOMS: atom_id res chain seq x y z
N MET A 1 -23.16 1.16 -12.37
CA MET A 1 -22.14 0.52 -11.49
C MET A 1 -22.10 -0.98 -11.74
N ASN A 2 -20.94 -1.54 -12.07
CA ASN A 2 -20.74 -2.99 -12.25
C ASN A 2 -19.84 -3.55 -11.13
N VAL A 3 -20.46 -3.86 -10.00
CA VAL A 3 -19.77 -4.41 -8.80
C VAL A 3 -19.05 -5.72 -9.11
N GLN A 4 -19.67 -6.58 -9.93
CA GLN A 4 -19.08 -7.87 -10.30
C GLN A 4 -17.78 -7.70 -11.09
N ALA A 5 -17.73 -6.76 -12.03
CA ALA A 5 -16.52 -6.47 -12.79
C ALA A 5 -15.37 -5.98 -11.88
N VAL A 6 -15.69 -5.16 -10.86
CA VAL A 6 -14.67 -4.72 -9.87
C VAL A 6 -14.18 -5.90 -9.05
N ARG A 7 -15.08 -6.76 -8.57
CA ARG A 7 -14.73 -7.96 -7.81
C ARG A 7 -13.82 -8.91 -8.60
N ASP A 8 -14.20 -9.20 -9.83
CA ASP A 8 -13.44 -10.10 -10.70
C ASP A 8 -12.05 -9.55 -11.02
N TYR A 9 -11.96 -8.23 -11.27
CA TYR A 9 -10.68 -7.56 -11.45
C TYR A 9 -9.79 -7.67 -10.21
N LEU A 10 -10.31 -7.38 -9.02
CA LEU A 10 -9.54 -7.41 -7.77
C LEU A 10 -9.02 -8.81 -7.45
N LEU A 11 -9.83 -9.85 -7.61
CA LEU A 11 -9.40 -11.25 -7.45
C LEU A 11 -8.33 -11.63 -8.49
N GLY A 12 -8.53 -11.23 -9.74
CA GLY A 12 -7.54 -11.42 -10.80
C GLY A 12 -6.23 -10.67 -10.54
N LEU A 13 -6.30 -9.45 -10.03
CA LEU A 13 -5.13 -8.67 -9.64
C LEU A 13 -4.33 -9.37 -8.53
N GLN A 14 -5.02 -9.80 -7.45
CA GLN A 14 -4.38 -10.56 -6.38
C GLN A 14 -3.67 -11.81 -6.92
N ALA A 15 -4.35 -12.58 -7.77
CA ALA A 15 -3.78 -13.80 -8.33
C ALA A 15 -2.53 -13.54 -9.18
N ARG A 16 -2.55 -12.50 -10.04
CA ARG A 16 -1.38 -12.12 -10.86
C ARG A 16 -0.20 -11.67 -10.01
N ILE A 17 -0.45 -10.83 -8.99
CA ILE A 17 0.62 -10.35 -8.09
C ILE A 17 1.24 -11.52 -7.33
N ILE A 18 0.42 -12.40 -6.75
CA ILE A 18 0.92 -13.55 -6.00
C ILE A 18 1.74 -14.47 -6.90
N ALA A 19 1.24 -14.82 -8.08
CA ALA A 19 1.99 -15.67 -9.02
C ALA A 19 3.35 -15.07 -9.40
N ALA A 20 3.42 -13.75 -9.61
CA ALA A 20 4.67 -13.08 -9.94
C ALA A 20 5.66 -13.05 -8.76
N ILE A 21 5.18 -12.88 -7.54
CA ILE A 21 6.02 -12.89 -6.33
C ILE A 21 6.47 -14.32 -5.98
N GLU A 22 5.62 -15.33 -6.09
CA GLU A 22 5.99 -16.74 -5.85
C GLU A 22 7.16 -17.20 -6.74
N VAL A 23 7.26 -16.69 -7.96
CA VAL A 23 8.41 -16.98 -8.85
C VAL A 23 9.71 -16.40 -8.28
N GLU A 24 9.69 -15.21 -7.70
CA GLU A 24 10.88 -14.57 -7.12
C GLU A 24 11.20 -15.08 -5.72
N ASP A 25 10.20 -15.47 -4.95
CA ASP A 25 10.32 -15.96 -3.57
C ASP A 25 10.73 -17.43 -3.50
N GLY A 26 10.24 -18.26 -4.40
CA GLY A 26 10.45 -19.71 -4.41
C GLY A 26 9.54 -20.49 -3.46
N HIS A 27 8.63 -19.84 -2.75
CA HIS A 27 7.69 -20.45 -1.82
C HIS A 27 6.25 -20.10 -2.18
N PRO A 28 5.30 -21.05 -2.08
CA PRO A 28 3.89 -20.78 -2.29
C PRO A 28 3.30 -19.97 -1.15
N PHE A 29 2.37 -19.06 -1.47
CA PHE A 29 1.62 -18.33 -0.47
C PHE A 29 0.52 -19.21 0.15
N ILE A 30 0.40 -19.19 1.46
CA ILE A 30 -0.72 -19.78 2.20
C ILE A 30 -2.00 -19.04 1.79
N THR A 31 -3.06 -19.80 1.57
CA THR A 31 -4.39 -19.27 1.21
C THR A 31 -5.34 -19.45 2.38
N ASP A 32 -5.96 -18.36 2.79
CA ASP A 32 -6.94 -18.33 3.85
C ASP A 32 -8.21 -17.61 3.34
N HIS A 33 -9.24 -18.39 3.01
CA HIS A 33 -10.55 -17.89 2.64
C HIS A 33 -11.44 -17.82 3.89
N TRP A 34 -11.98 -16.64 4.15
CA TRP A 34 -12.84 -16.41 5.29
C TRP A 34 -14.18 -15.80 4.88
N VAL A 35 -15.24 -16.21 5.56
CA VAL A 35 -16.59 -15.67 5.41
C VAL A 35 -17.04 -15.15 6.77
N ARG A 36 -17.70 -14.00 6.81
CA ARG A 36 -18.26 -13.44 8.04
C ARG A 36 -19.50 -14.18 8.46
N GLU A 37 -19.68 -14.32 9.77
CA GLU A 37 -20.85 -14.94 10.33
C GLU A 37 -22.14 -14.20 9.92
N PRO A 38 -23.19 -14.92 9.52
CA PRO A 38 -24.49 -14.34 9.20
C PRO A 38 -25.07 -13.53 10.38
N GLY A 39 -25.72 -12.40 10.10
CA GLY A 39 -26.36 -11.56 11.11
C GLY A 39 -25.45 -10.59 11.86
N GLY A 40 -24.14 -10.60 11.61
CA GLY A 40 -23.22 -9.59 12.14
C GLY A 40 -23.42 -8.20 11.51
N LYS A 41 -22.85 -7.16 12.15
CA LYS A 41 -22.90 -5.77 11.64
C LYS A 41 -22.27 -5.63 10.25
N LEU A 42 -21.26 -6.41 9.97
CA LEU A 42 -20.60 -6.51 8.67
C LEU A 42 -20.80 -7.92 8.13
N GLN A 43 -21.16 -8.01 6.85
CA GLN A 43 -21.29 -9.25 6.09
C GLN A 43 -20.18 -9.28 5.03
N GLY A 44 -19.95 -10.43 4.41
CA GLY A 44 -19.02 -10.58 3.29
C GLY A 44 -17.94 -11.61 3.53
N GLU A 45 -16.94 -11.57 2.68
CA GLU A 45 -15.86 -12.56 2.61
C GLU A 45 -14.51 -11.89 2.28
N GLY A 46 -13.46 -12.66 2.37
CA GLY A 46 -12.16 -12.25 1.87
C GLY A 46 -11.25 -13.44 1.63
N LEU A 47 -10.18 -13.15 0.91
CA LEU A 47 -9.16 -14.11 0.52
C LEU A 47 -7.80 -13.51 0.89
N SER A 48 -7.22 -14.00 1.99
CA SER A 48 -5.87 -13.61 2.41
C SER A 48 -4.86 -14.59 1.81
N ARG A 49 -3.83 -14.04 1.17
CA ARG A 49 -2.68 -14.77 0.66
C ARG A 49 -1.45 -14.28 1.41
N LEU A 50 -0.73 -15.17 2.09
CA LEU A 50 0.39 -14.78 2.94
C LEU A 50 1.56 -15.75 2.82
N VAL A 51 2.77 -15.21 2.99
CA VAL A 51 4.00 -15.99 3.14
C VAL A 51 4.74 -15.50 4.39
N GLU A 52 5.27 -16.45 5.14
CA GLU A 52 6.17 -16.24 6.27
C GLU A 52 7.42 -17.08 6.05
N GLU A 53 8.59 -16.51 6.35
CA GLU A 53 9.89 -17.15 6.19
C GLU A 53 10.18 -17.65 4.76
N GLY A 54 9.69 -16.91 3.74
CA GLY A 54 9.99 -17.20 2.33
C GLY A 54 11.44 -16.89 1.94
N GLY A 55 11.82 -17.23 0.71
CA GLY A 55 13.16 -16.96 0.20
C GLY A 55 13.45 -15.48 0.00
N LEU A 56 12.54 -14.77 -0.62
CA LEU A 56 12.57 -13.31 -0.81
C LEU A 56 11.95 -12.58 0.38
N LEU A 57 10.75 -12.98 0.78
CA LEU A 57 9.96 -12.29 1.78
C LEU A 57 10.11 -12.96 3.15
N GLU A 58 10.55 -12.19 4.12
CA GLU A 58 10.49 -12.61 5.52
C GLU A 58 9.05 -12.67 6.02
N ARG A 59 8.22 -11.74 5.54
CA ARG A 59 6.77 -11.76 5.65
C ARG A 59 6.13 -10.98 4.52
N GLY A 60 5.05 -11.51 3.97
CA GLY A 60 4.26 -10.81 2.97
C GLY A 60 2.80 -11.23 3.02
N GLY A 61 1.91 -10.26 2.79
CA GLY A 61 0.50 -10.50 2.72
C GLY A 61 -0.16 -9.71 1.60
N CYS A 62 -1.10 -10.36 0.90
CA CYS A 62 -1.97 -9.74 -0.09
C CYS A 62 -3.40 -10.20 0.17
N SER A 63 -4.26 -9.30 0.63
CA SER A 63 -5.63 -9.62 1.01
C SER A 63 -6.63 -8.98 0.06
N PHE A 64 -7.51 -9.78 -0.49
CA PHE A 64 -8.78 -9.33 -1.04
C PHE A 64 -9.82 -9.32 0.07
N SER A 65 -10.66 -8.30 0.12
CA SER A 65 -11.84 -8.24 0.98
C SER A 65 -13.03 -7.67 0.22
N HIS A 66 -14.22 -8.21 0.50
CA HIS A 66 -15.49 -7.73 0.00
C HIS A 66 -16.48 -7.73 1.15
N VAL A 67 -16.82 -6.58 1.66
CA VAL A 67 -17.66 -6.41 2.85
C VAL A 67 -18.86 -5.53 2.57
N LYS A 68 -19.95 -5.82 3.27
CA LYS A 68 -21.22 -5.09 3.22
C LYS A 68 -21.63 -4.71 4.64
N GLY A 69 -22.20 -3.54 4.81
CA GLY A 69 -22.69 -3.08 6.10
C GLY A 69 -23.98 -2.28 5.96
N GLN A 70 -24.75 -2.22 7.05
CA GLN A 70 -26.03 -1.51 7.07
C GLN A 70 -25.87 0.01 7.27
N VAL A 71 -24.72 0.43 7.76
CA VAL A 71 -24.44 1.84 8.06
C VAL A 71 -23.02 2.19 7.67
N LEU A 72 -22.87 3.18 6.78
CA LEU A 72 -21.55 3.73 6.42
C LEU A 72 -20.82 4.24 7.67
N PRO A 73 -19.52 3.90 7.82
CA PRO A 73 -18.73 4.41 8.93
C PRO A 73 -18.56 5.94 8.84
N PRO A 74 -18.45 6.65 9.98
CA PRO A 74 -18.29 8.10 10.00
C PRO A 74 -17.07 8.60 9.19
N SER A 75 -15.99 7.82 9.14
CA SER A 75 -14.80 8.15 8.35
C SER A 75 -15.07 8.17 6.84
N ALA A 76 -16.05 7.41 6.35
CA ALA A 76 -16.45 7.37 4.93
C ALA A 76 -17.49 8.45 4.58
N THR A 77 -18.09 9.11 5.57
CA THR A 77 -19.12 10.15 5.38
C THR A 77 -18.63 11.54 5.73
N GLN A 78 -17.37 11.71 6.11
CA GLN A 78 -16.80 13.00 6.51
C GLN A 78 -16.96 14.08 5.42
N HIS A 79 -16.79 13.70 4.16
CA HIS A 79 -16.96 14.59 2.99
C HIS A 79 -18.30 14.38 2.25
N ARG A 80 -19.18 13.51 2.78
CA ARG A 80 -20.47 13.11 2.19
C ARG A 80 -21.51 12.91 3.29
N PRO A 81 -21.80 13.97 4.09
CA PRO A 81 -22.72 13.86 5.24
C PRO A 81 -24.14 13.42 4.84
N GLU A 82 -24.53 13.67 3.59
CA GLU A 82 -25.83 13.26 3.02
C GLU A 82 -25.95 11.73 2.82
N LEU A 83 -24.85 11.00 2.94
CA LEU A 83 -24.80 9.52 2.88
C LEU A 83 -24.73 8.87 4.26
N ALA A 84 -24.76 9.67 5.33
CA ALA A 84 -24.71 9.13 6.68
C ALA A 84 -25.91 8.20 6.93
N GLY A 85 -25.63 7.01 7.49
CA GLY A 85 -26.66 6.00 7.74
C GLY A 85 -27.01 5.11 6.55
N ALA A 86 -26.50 5.37 5.34
CA ALA A 86 -26.77 4.52 4.19
C ALA A 86 -26.06 3.16 4.33
N PRO A 87 -26.67 2.07 3.86
CA PRO A 87 -25.99 0.80 3.65
C PRO A 87 -24.83 0.98 2.67
N PHE A 88 -23.84 0.09 2.75
CA PHE A 88 -22.66 0.17 1.90
C PHE A 88 -22.11 -1.18 1.48
N GLU A 89 -21.34 -1.14 0.42
CA GLU A 89 -20.55 -2.24 -0.09
C GLU A 89 -19.12 -1.73 -0.38
N ALA A 90 -18.12 -2.42 0.16
CA ALA A 90 -16.73 -2.05 -0.02
C ALA A 90 -15.89 -3.26 -0.41
N MET A 91 -15.00 -3.10 -1.36
CA MET A 91 -14.08 -4.16 -1.77
C MET A 91 -12.73 -3.59 -2.16
N GLY A 92 -11.70 -4.38 -1.96
CA GLY A 92 -10.35 -3.97 -2.29
C GLY A 92 -9.33 -5.09 -2.19
N VAL A 93 -8.15 -4.81 -2.74
CA VAL A 93 -6.92 -5.57 -2.53
C VAL A 93 -5.93 -4.67 -1.81
N SER A 94 -5.35 -5.19 -0.73
CA SER A 94 -4.30 -4.54 0.04
C SER A 94 -3.13 -5.50 0.21
N LEU A 95 -1.92 -5.02 0.03
CA LEU A 95 -0.71 -5.83 0.24
C LEU A 95 0.40 -5.04 0.92
N VAL A 96 1.21 -5.78 1.65
CA VAL A 96 2.52 -5.33 2.13
C VAL A 96 3.50 -6.48 2.01
N PHE A 97 4.66 -6.22 1.42
CA PHE A 97 5.75 -7.18 1.34
C PHE A 97 6.97 -6.68 2.08
N HIS A 98 7.44 -7.47 3.06
CA HIS A 98 8.63 -7.21 3.88
C HIS A 98 9.77 -8.15 3.47
N PRO A 99 10.67 -7.71 2.57
CA PRO A 99 11.77 -8.54 2.11
C PRO A 99 12.77 -8.85 3.22
N ARG A 100 13.40 -10.03 3.13
CA ARG A 100 14.48 -10.45 4.03
C ARG A 100 15.73 -9.60 3.84
N ASN A 101 16.13 -9.38 2.58
CA ASN A 101 17.31 -8.59 2.24
C ASN A 101 17.05 -7.09 2.51
N PRO A 102 17.88 -6.41 3.35
CA PRO A 102 17.72 -4.99 3.68
C PRO A 102 17.82 -4.03 2.50
N TYR A 103 18.41 -4.46 1.39
CA TYR A 103 18.54 -3.64 0.19
C TYR A 103 17.30 -3.71 -0.71
N VAL A 104 16.40 -4.67 -0.48
CA VAL A 104 15.08 -4.68 -1.13
C VAL A 104 14.10 -3.90 -0.28
N PRO A 105 13.44 -2.87 -0.82
CA PRO A 105 12.50 -2.06 -0.07
C PRO A 105 11.20 -2.81 0.25
N THR A 106 10.55 -2.45 1.36
CA THR A 106 9.15 -2.79 1.59
C THR A 106 8.27 -2.05 0.61
N VAL A 107 7.27 -2.72 0.04
CA VAL A 107 6.24 -2.13 -0.80
C VAL A 107 4.86 -2.32 -0.17
N HIS A 108 4.06 -1.28 -0.25
CA HIS A 108 2.63 -1.29 0.08
C HIS A 108 1.83 -0.92 -1.16
N MET A 109 0.69 -1.56 -1.36
CA MET A 109 -0.33 -1.15 -2.34
C MET A 109 -1.72 -1.40 -1.75
N ASN A 110 -2.62 -0.50 -2.05
CA ASN A 110 -4.05 -0.68 -1.84
C ASN A 110 -4.81 -0.16 -3.06
N VAL A 111 -5.80 -0.91 -3.54
CA VAL A 111 -6.80 -0.44 -4.50
C VAL A 111 -8.17 -0.90 -4.05
N ARG A 112 -9.13 0.02 -4.00
CA ARG A 112 -10.44 -0.23 -3.41
C ARG A 112 -11.56 0.55 -4.06
N MET A 113 -12.77 0.02 -3.95
CA MET A 113 -14.03 0.69 -4.25
C MET A 113 -14.91 0.70 -3.00
N LEU A 114 -15.64 1.77 -2.82
CA LEU A 114 -16.73 1.88 -1.87
C LEU A 114 -17.99 2.37 -2.59
N ALA A 115 -19.12 1.76 -2.28
CA ALA A 115 -20.43 2.14 -2.79
C ALA A 115 -21.39 2.39 -1.61
N ALA A 116 -21.93 3.57 -1.51
CA ALA A 116 -23.10 3.86 -0.67
C ALA A 116 -24.37 3.47 -1.42
N LEU A 117 -25.33 2.86 -0.72
CA LEU A 117 -26.56 2.33 -1.28
C LEU A 117 -27.77 2.99 -0.60
N PRO A 118 -27.95 4.31 -0.73
CA PRO A 118 -29.05 5.02 -0.07
C PRO A 118 -30.40 4.57 -0.61
N GLU A 119 -31.38 4.35 0.27
CA GLU A 119 -32.72 3.91 -0.12
C GLU A 119 -33.39 4.90 -1.05
N GLY A 120 -34.00 4.39 -2.14
CA GLY A 120 -34.73 5.19 -3.12
C GLY A 120 -33.87 6.13 -3.97
N ARG A 121 -32.55 5.98 -3.95
CA ARG A 121 -31.59 6.80 -4.72
C ARG A 121 -30.59 5.90 -5.46
N GLU A 122 -29.97 6.45 -6.50
CA GLU A 122 -28.87 5.76 -7.19
C GLU A 122 -27.67 5.55 -6.26
N PRO A 123 -26.96 4.41 -6.38
CA PRO A 123 -25.73 4.17 -5.66
C PRO A 123 -24.69 5.26 -5.92
N VAL A 124 -24.00 5.68 -4.88
CA VAL A 124 -22.86 6.60 -4.98
C VAL A 124 -21.57 5.84 -4.77
N THR A 125 -20.69 5.87 -5.76
CA THR A 125 -19.43 5.11 -5.75
C THR A 125 -18.21 6.00 -5.79
N TRP A 126 -17.18 5.58 -5.11
CA TRP A 126 -15.86 6.19 -5.19
C TRP A 126 -14.75 5.15 -5.04
N PHE A 127 -13.58 5.52 -5.50
CA PHE A 127 -12.39 4.69 -5.46
C PHE A 127 -11.33 5.32 -4.56
N GLY A 128 -10.46 4.48 -4.05
CA GLY A 128 -9.27 4.88 -3.33
C GLY A 128 -8.15 3.89 -3.60
N GLY A 129 -6.94 4.34 -3.41
CA GLY A 129 -5.80 3.47 -3.62
C GLY A 129 -4.48 4.19 -3.64
N GLY A 130 -3.49 3.47 -4.09
CA GLY A 130 -2.13 3.92 -4.23
C GLY A 130 -1.12 2.83 -3.95
N MET A 131 0.14 3.17 -4.14
CA MET A 131 1.28 2.36 -3.73
C MET A 131 2.43 3.24 -3.28
N ASP A 132 3.21 2.76 -2.33
CA ASP A 132 4.37 3.46 -1.83
C ASP A 132 5.51 2.50 -1.50
N LEU A 133 6.74 3.03 -1.54
CA LEU A 133 7.96 2.28 -1.35
C LEU A 133 8.69 2.76 -0.10
N THR A 134 9.11 1.81 0.75
CA THR A 134 9.83 2.08 1.99
C THR A 134 11.20 1.40 1.96
N PRO A 135 12.24 2.08 1.46
CA PRO A 135 13.60 1.56 1.49
C PRO A 135 14.22 1.69 2.90
N TYR A 136 15.16 0.79 3.18
CA TYR A 136 16.08 0.88 4.32
C TYR A 136 17.44 1.43 3.90
N TYR A 137 17.85 1.11 2.69
CA TYR A 137 18.98 1.69 1.98
C TYR A 137 18.46 2.25 0.66
N GLY A 138 18.68 3.54 0.43
CA GLY A 138 18.15 4.25 -0.72
C GLY A 138 19.02 4.13 -1.97
N PHE A 139 18.38 3.89 -3.12
CA PHE A 139 18.99 3.94 -4.44
C PHE A 139 18.14 4.85 -5.33
N GLU A 140 18.77 5.87 -5.91
CA GLU A 140 18.05 6.87 -6.71
C GLU A 140 17.37 6.26 -7.94
N GLU A 141 18.06 5.34 -8.62
CA GLU A 141 17.51 4.61 -9.77
C GLU A 141 16.23 3.81 -9.44
N ASP A 142 16.16 3.25 -8.21
CA ASP A 142 14.98 2.51 -7.77
C ASP A 142 13.83 3.46 -7.45
N ALA A 143 14.12 4.59 -6.81
CA ALA A 143 13.15 5.63 -6.51
C ALA A 143 12.58 6.24 -7.80
N GLN A 144 13.44 6.60 -8.75
CA GLN A 144 13.07 7.14 -10.05
C GLN A 144 12.23 6.14 -10.84
N HIS A 145 12.66 4.87 -10.92
CA HIS A 145 11.92 3.83 -11.61
C HIS A 145 10.51 3.68 -11.04
N PHE A 146 10.39 3.54 -9.71
CA PHE A 146 9.09 3.38 -9.04
C PHE A 146 8.14 4.54 -9.32
N HIS A 147 8.63 5.76 -9.20
CA HIS A 147 7.80 6.95 -9.42
C HIS A 147 7.46 7.17 -10.91
N ARG A 148 8.37 6.85 -11.86
CA ARG A 148 8.07 6.93 -13.29
C ARG A 148 6.97 5.95 -13.69
N VAL A 149 7.01 4.71 -13.22
CA VAL A 149 5.95 3.74 -13.49
C VAL A 149 4.60 4.23 -12.95
N ASN A 150 4.57 4.80 -11.74
CA ASN A 150 3.35 5.39 -11.19
C ASN A 150 2.84 6.59 -12.02
N ARG A 151 3.75 7.47 -12.46
CA ARG A 151 3.41 8.61 -13.33
C ARG A 151 2.80 8.12 -14.64
N ASP A 152 3.44 7.17 -15.28
CA ASP A 152 3.05 6.68 -16.60
C ASP A 152 1.72 5.92 -16.54
N ALA A 153 1.44 5.19 -15.45
CA ALA A 153 0.15 4.55 -15.19
C ALA A 153 -0.99 5.58 -15.05
N LEU A 154 -0.71 6.76 -14.51
CA LEU A 154 -1.71 7.81 -14.30
C LEU A 154 -1.86 8.78 -15.47
N ALA A 155 -0.86 8.86 -16.37
CA ALA A 155 -0.82 9.80 -17.48
C ALA A 155 -2.09 9.80 -18.37
N PRO A 156 -2.72 8.65 -18.70
CA PRO A 156 -3.94 8.62 -19.51
C PRO A 156 -5.16 9.30 -18.86
N PHE A 157 -5.13 9.54 -17.55
CA PHE A 157 -6.26 10.07 -16.78
C PHE A 157 -6.15 11.56 -16.45
N GLY A 158 -5.07 12.21 -16.89
CA GLY A 158 -4.84 13.64 -16.73
C GLY A 158 -3.45 13.95 -16.15
N ALA A 159 -2.82 14.99 -16.68
CA ALA A 159 -1.46 15.39 -16.29
C ALA A 159 -1.35 15.83 -14.81
N ASP A 160 -2.46 16.22 -14.20
CA ASP A 160 -2.56 16.63 -12.80
C ASP A 160 -2.60 15.46 -11.81
N LYS A 161 -2.94 14.25 -12.25
CA LYS A 161 -3.20 13.11 -11.36
C LYS A 161 -1.94 12.67 -10.61
N HIS A 162 -0.83 12.46 -11.32
CA HIS A 162 0.40 12.04 -10.67
C HIS A 162 0.93 13.06 -9.64
N PRO A 163 1.16 14.35 -9.97
CA PRO A 163 1.68 15.30 -8.99
C PRO A 163 0.74 15.49 -7.80
N ARG A 164 -0.58 15.50 -8.01
CA ARG A 164 -1.57 15.59 -6.95
C ARG A 164 -1.53 14.38 -6.01
N PHE A 165 -1.52 13.18 -6.56
CA PHE A 165 -1.54 11.95 -5.76
C PHE A 165 -0.19 11.65 -5.12
N LYS A 166 0.91 12.09 -5.72
CA LYS A 166 2.24 12.05 -5.12
C LYS A 166 2.32 12.96 -3.90
N THR A 167 1.86 14.19 -4.01
CA THR A 167 1.81 15.13 -2.88
C THR A 167 0.95 14.58 -1.75
N TRP A 168 -0.22 14.06 -2.08
CA TRP A 168 -1.10 13.44 -1.08
C TRP A 168 -0.48 12.21 -0.40
N CYS A 169 0.26 11.39 -1.16
CA CYS A 169 1.02 10.27 -0.62
C CYS A 169 2.06 10.72 0.41
N ASP A 170 2.83 11.77 0.10
CA ASP A 170 3.83 12.33 1.01
C ASP A 170 3.20 12.85 2.30
N GLU A 171 2.08 13.56 2.20
CA GLU A 171 1.33 14.07 3.35
C GLU A 171 0.72 12.95 4.20
N TYR A 172 0.16 11.93 3.56
CA TYR A 172 -0.51 10.83 4.24
C TYR A 172 0.46 9.96 5.05
N PHE A 173 1.59 9.58 4.45
CA PHE A 173 2.57 8.69 5.07
C PHE A 173 3.64 9.40 5.92
N PHE A 174 3.45 10.67 6.21
CA PHE A 174 4.35 11.43 7.08
C PHE A 174 4.17 11.07 8.56
N LEU A 175 5.25 10.69 9.23
CA LEU A 175 5.27 10.40 10.67
C LEU A 175 5.44 11.71 11.46
N LYS A 176 4.33 12.29 11.86
CA LYS A 176 4.28 13.61 12.52
C LYS A 176 5.14 13.67 13.79
N HIS A 177 5.11 12.61 14.63
CA HIS A 177 5.84 12.54 15.89
C HIS A 177 7.36 12.29 15.70
N ARG A 178 7.79 11.93 14.48
CA ARG A 178 9.21 11.78 14.11
C ARG A 178 9.72 12.89 13.21
N ASN A 179 8.81 13.69 12.63
CA ASN A 179 9.12 14.69 11.62
C ASN A 179 9.89 14.10 10.43
N GLU A 180 9.45 12.93 9.95
CA GLU A 180 10.08 12.22 8.82
C GLU A 180 9.08 11.51 7.94
N GLN A 181 9.44 11.26 6.69
CA GLN A 181 8.66 10.41 5.80
C GLN A 181 8.81 8.93 6.18
N ARG A 182 7.75 8.13 5.99
CA ARG A 182 7.81 6.67 6.16
C ARG A 182 8.77 6.03 5.17
N GLY A 183 8.75 6.47 3.92
CA GLY A 183 9.58 6.02 2.81
C GLY A 183 9.76 7.11 1.77
N ILE A 184 9.94 6.73 0.52
CA ILE A 184 10.12 7.65 -0.62
C ILE A 184 8.79 8.09 -1.25
N GLY A 185 7.65 7.67 -0.69
CA GLY A 185 6.32 7.92 -1.23
C GLY A 185 6.00 7.04 -2.42
N GLY A 186 5.17 7.55 -3.27
CA GLY A 186 4.56 6.92 -4.43
C GLY A 186 3.33 7.71 -4.82
N VAL A 187 2.15 7.07 -4.89
CA VAL A 187 0.87 7.72 -5.15
C VAL A 187 -0.19 7.28 -4.17
N PHE A 188 -1.05 8.22 -3.76
CA PHE A 188 -2.19 7.96 -2.90
C PHE A 188 -3.38 8.80 -3.31
N TYR A 189 -4.54 8.20 -3.39
CA TYR A 189 -5.82 8.87 -3.62
C TYR A 189 -6.92 8.20 -2.80
N ASP A 190 -7.90 8.99 -2.39
CA ASP A 190 -9.07 8.53 -1.67
C ASP A 190 -10.30 9.30 -2.10
N ASP A 191 -11.49 8.74 -1.83
CA ASP A 191 -12.76 9.40 -2.12
C ASP A 191 -12.90 9.88 -3.59
N PHE A 192 -12.26 9.17 -4.52
CA PHE A 192 -12.11 9.58 -5.91
C PHE A 192 -13.28 9.13 -6.77
N SER A 193 -14.00 10.09 -7.35
CA SER A 193 -15.13 9.85 -8.26
C SER A 193 -15.22 10.87 -9.41
N GLU A 194 -14.22 11.76 -9.54
CA GLU A 194 -14.23 12.92 -10.45
C GLU A 194 -14.41 12.54 -11.93
N LEU A 195 -13.96 11.36 -12.34
CA LEU A 195 -14.02 10.90 -13.72
C LEU A 195 -15.27 10.05 -14.02
N GLY A 196 -16.19 9.94 -13.07
CA GLY A 196 -17.27 8.97 -13.13
C GLY A 196 -16.81 7.54 -12.91
N PHE A 197 -17.76 6.60 -12.79
CA PHE A 197 -17.46 5.21 -12.40
C PHE A 197 -16.45 4.53 -13.33
N GLU A 198 -16.69 4.52 -14.64
CA GLU A 198 -15.91 3.74 -15.61
C GLU A 198 -14.45 4.22 -15.69
N GLN A 199 -14.24 5.54 -15.75
CA GLN A 199 -12.89 6.10 -15.85
C GLN A 199 -12.14 6.06 -14.51
N SER A 200 -12.83 6.25 -13.38
CA SER A 200 -12.22 6.09 -12.05
C SER A 200 -11.83 4.64 -11.79
N PHE A 201 -12.63 3.68 -12.24
CA PHE A 201 -12.29 2.27 -12.20
C PHE A 201 -11.12 1.94 -13.13
N ALA A 202 -11.10 2.48 -14.35
CA ALA A 202 -9.98 2.30 -15.29
C ALA A 202 -8.66 2.83 -14.71
N MET A 203 -8.68 4.01 -14.08
CA MET A 203 -7.52 4.59 -13.38
C MET A 203 -7.06 3.69 -12.22
N THR A 204 -8.00 3.21 -11.41
CA THR A 204 -7.69 2.31 -10.28
C THR A 204 -7.07 1.00 -10.76
N ARG A 205 -7.53 0.47 -11.91
CA ARG A 205 -6.91 -0.70 -12.56
C ARG A 205 -5.49 -0.39 -13.03
N ALA A 206 -5.26 0.74 -13.68
CA ALA A 206 -3.94 1.12 -14.15
C ALA A 206 -2.93 1.20 -13.00
N VAL A 207 -3.32 1.77 -11.85
CA VAL A 207 -2.49 1.80 -10.64
C VAL A 207 -2.24 0.38 -10.11
N GLY A 208 -3.27 -0.46 -9.98
CA GLY A 208 -3.08 -1.83 -9.48
C GLY A 208 -2.20 -2.68 -10.39
N ASP A 209 -2.43 -2.63 -11.70
CA ASP A 209 -1.70 -3.41 -12.70
C ASP A 209 -0.23 -2.99 -12.83
N SER A 210 0.11 -1.73 -12.51
CA SER A 210 1.49 -1.24 -12.60
C SER A 210 2.41 -1.72 -11.47
N LEU A 211 1.88 -2.35 -10.39
CA LEU A 211 2.69 -2.77 -9.25
C LEU A 211 3.83 -3.73 -9.64
N ILE A 212 3.56 -4.70 -10.48
CA ILE A 212 4.55 -5.72 -10.88
C ILE A 212 5.70 -5.04 -11.61
N GLU A 213 5.41 -4.13 -12.54
CA GLU A 213 6.40 -3.35 -13.26
C GLU A 213 7.17 -2.39 -12.34
N ALA A 214 6.48 -1.76 -11.39
CA ALA A 214 7.10 -0.84 -10.45
C ALA A 214 8.05 -1.54 -9.45
N TYR A 215 7.73 -2.76 -9.01
CA TYR A 215 8.43 -3.40 -7.90
C TYR A 215 9.40 -4.50 -8.29
N LEU A 216 9.03 -5.44 -9.19
CA LEU A 216 9.88 -6.58 -9.48
C LEU A 216 11.27 -6.24 -10.08
N PRO A 217 11.43 -5.22 -10.94
CA PRO A 217 12.76 -4.82 -11.39
C PRO A 217 13.67 -4.38 -10.23
N ILE A 218 13.13 -3.73 -9.20
CA ILE A 218 13.86 -3.35 -7.99
C ILE A 218 14.26 -4.60 -7.20
N VAL A 219 13.33 -5.52 -6.98
CA VAL A 219 13.60 -6.81 -6.33
C VAL A 219 14.76 -7.53 -6.99
N ARG A 220 14.70 -7.69 -8.32
CA ARG A 220 15.73 -8.41 -9.11
C ARG A 220 17.10 -7.74 -9.04
N ARG A 221 17.17 -6.43 -8.97
CA ARG A 221 18.44 -5.70 -8.79
C ARG A 221 19.04 -5.87 -7.40
N ARG A 222 18.21 -6.06 -6.37
CA ARG A 222 18.65 -5.94 -4.96
C ARG A 222 18.64 -7.25 -4.17
N LYS A 223 17.86 -8.27 -4.56
CA LYS A 223 17.66 -9.47 -3.75
C LYS A 223 18.94 -10.26 -3.45
N ASP A 224 19.92 -10.18 -4.34
CA ASP A 224 21.20 -10.90 -4.22
C ASP A 224 22.34 -10.01 -3.68
N THR A 225 22.05 -8.78 -3.27
CA THR A 225 23.05 -7.88 -2.68
C THR A 225 23.53 -8.44 -1.34
N PRO A 226 24.85 -8.64 -1.13
CA PRO A 226 25.37 -9.13 0.14
C PRO A 226 25.06 -8.16 1.30
N TYR A 227 24.70 -8.69 2.44
CA TYR A 227 24.43 -7.91 3.67
C TYR A 227 24.86 -8.70 4.91
N GLY A 228 25.04 -7.97 6.03
CA GLY A 228 25.39 -8.52 7.32
C GLY A 228 24.46 -8.09 8.44
N GLU A 229 24.92 -8.29 9.68
CA GLU A 229 24.16 -7.94 10.88
C GLU A 229 23.84 -6.45 10.98
N ARG A 230 24.75 -5.58 10.50
CA ARG A 230 24.56 -4.13 10.51
C ARG A 230 23.33 -3.73 9.70
N GLU A 231 23.24 -4.22 8.49
CA GLU A 231 22.14 -3.92 7.57
C GLU A 231 20.82 -4.48 8.11
N ARG A 232 20.84 -5.71 8.64
CA ARG A 232 19.65 -6.34 9.26
C ARG A 232 19.18 -5.59 10.50
N ASP A 233 20.09 -5.14 11.32
CA ASP A 233 19.77 -4.38 12.52
C ASP A 233 19.18 -3.01 12.19
N PHE A 234 19.70 -2.32 11.18
CA PHE A 234 19.13 -1.08 10.70
C PHE A 234 17.77 -1.29 10.05
N GLN A 235 17.58 -2.34 9.26
CA GLN A 235 16.27 -2.70 8.71
C GLN A 235 15.23 -2.89 9.83
N ALA A 236 15.56 -3.66 10.87
CA ALA A 236 14.67 -3.89 12.00
C ALA A 236 14.32 -2.58 12.73
N TYR A 237 15.28 -1.67 12.89
CA TYR A 237 15.07 -0.34 13.45
C TYR A 237 14.13 0.51 12.58
N ARG A 238 14.33 0.52 11.26
CA ARG A 238 13.47 1.27 10.34
C ARG A 238 12.06 0.66 10.24
N ARG A 239 11.92 -0.65 10.35
CA ARG A 239 10.62 -1.33 10.44
C ARG A 239 9.81 -0.86 11.65
N GLY A 240 10.45 -0.42 12.73
CA GLY A 240 9.77 0.24 13.85
C GLY A 240 8.97 1.47 13.41
N ARG A 241 9.51 2.30 12.48
CA ARG A 241 8.80 3.45 11.89
C ARG A 241 7.57 3.03 11.09
N TYR A 242 7.69 1.93 10.35
CA TYR A 242 6.56 1.35 9.62
C TYR A 242 5.42 0.94 10.56
N VAL A 243 5.74 0.26 11.65
CA VAL A 243 4.76 -0.14 12.68
C VAL A 243 4.15 1.07 13.37
N GLU A 244 4.96 2.08 13.73
CA GLU A 244 4.45 3.34 14.33
C GLU A 244 3.39 3.99 13.43
N PHE A 245 3.64 4.09 12.12
CA PHE A 245 2.66 4.65 11.20
C PHE A 245 1.38 3.83 11.17
N ASN A 246 1.49 2.52 10.92
CA ASN A 246 0.33 1.66 10.71
C ASN A 246 -0.56 1.54 11.96
N LEU A 247 0.01 1.48 13.16
CA LEU A 247 -0.77 1.36 14.38
C LEU A 247 -1.30 2.69 14.94
N VAL A 248 -0.64 3.82 14.63
CA VAL A 248 -0.99 5.12 15.21
C VAL A 248 -1.74 6.03 14.23
N PHE A 249 -1.41 5.98 12.94
CA PHE A 249 -1.89 6.96 11.96
C PHE A 249 -2.68 6.36 10.80
N ASP A 250 -2.48 5.07 10.47
CA ASP A 250 -3.16 4.49 9.32
C ASP A 250 -4.66 4.31 9.57
N ARG A 251 -5.46 5.10 8.82
CA ARG A 251 -6.92 5.09 8.95
C ARG A 251 -7.53 3.73 8.67
N GLY A 252 -6.95 2.97 7.72
CA GLY A 252 -7.43 1.64 7.36
C GLY A 252 -7.21 0.63 8.48
N THR A 253 -6.03 0.60 9.08
CA THR A 253 -5.70 -0.26 10.23
C THR A 253 -6.56 0.08 11.44
N LEU A 254 -6.64 1.36 11.79
CA LEU A 254 -7.45 1.82 12.94
C LEU A 254 -8.93 1.47 12.74
N PHE A 255 -9.49 1.77 11.57
CA PHE A 255 -10.87 1.41 11.24
C PHE A 255 -11.09 -0.10 11.32
N GLY A 256 -10.20 -0.90 10.72
CA GLY A 256 -10.31 -2.36 10.73
C GLY A 256 -10.34 -2.93 12.14
N LEU A 257 -9.42 -2.50 13.01
CA LEU A 257 -9.36 -2.96 14.42
C LEU A 257 -10.58 -2.50 15.23
N GLN A 258 -11.01 -1.25 15.04
CA GLN A 258 -12.15 -0.68 15.80
C GLN A 258 -13.52 -1.22 15.35
N SER A 259 -13.67 -1.59 14.09
CA SER A 259 -14.92 -2.12 13.53
C SER A 259 -15.08 -3.63 13.69
N GLY A 260 -14.16 -4.31 14.39
CA GLY A 260 -14.18 -5.77 14.51
C GLY A 260 -13.76 -6.48 13.21
N GLY A 261 -12.87 -5.85 12.44
CA GLY A 261 -12.20 -6.48 11.31
C GLY A 261 -11.42 -7.72 11.74
N ARG A 262 -11.10 -8.60 10.79
CA ARG A 262 -10.32 -9.80 11.08
C ARG A 262 -8.87 -9.41 11.41
N THR A 263 -8.50 -9.54 12.68
CA THR A 263 -7.21 -9.10 13.23
C THR A 263 -6.02 -9.69 12.44
N GLU A 264 -6.05 -11.00 12.15
CA GLU A 264 -4.99 -11.68 11.41
C GLU A 264 -4.79 -11.09 10.01
N SER A 265 -5.88 -10.79 9.28
CA SER A 265 -5.82 -10.17 7.95
C SER A 265 -5.37 -8.70 7.99
N ILE A 266 -5.53 -8.01 9.11
CA ILE A 266 -5.05 -6.63 9.31
C ILE A 266 -3.57 -6.65 9.67
N LEU A 267 -3.19 -7.45 10.67
CA LEU A 267 -1.83 -7.47 11.21
C LEU A 267 -0.82 -8.26 10.36
N MET A 268 -1.27 -8.98 9.32
CA MET A 268 -0.36 -9.59 8.35
C MET A 268 0.48 -8.56 7.61
N SER A 269 0.07 -7.28 7.61
CA SER A 269 0.83 -6.16 7.04
C SER A 269 2.03 -5.71 7.88
N MET A 270 2.17 -6.24 9.11
CA MET A 270 3.27 -5.86 10.00
C MET A 270 4.53 -6.65 9.69
N PRO A 271 5.72 -6.04 9.80
CA PRO A 271 6.98 -6.77 9.69
C PRO A 271 7.15 -7.75 10.87
N PRO A 272 7.81 -8.91 10.67
CA PRO A 272 7.92 -9.93 11.71
C PRO A 272 8.87 -9.55 12.84
N ILE A 273 9.89 -8.73 12.52
CA ILE A 273 10.92 -8.28 13.48
C ILE A 273 11.07 -6.77 13.37
N VAL A 274 11.03 -6.09 14.52
CA VAL A 274 11.21 -4.66 14.66
C VAL A 274 12.11 -4.34 15.85
N LYS A 275 12.77 -3.17 15.81
CA LYS A 275 13.57 -2.66 16.92
C LYS A 275 13.28 -1.19 17.15
N TRP A 276 13.36 -0.78 18.42
CA TRP A 276 13.42 0.61 18.82
C TRP A 276 14.71 0.85 19.60
N ARG A 277 15.33 2.02 19.36
CA ARG A 277 16.50 2.46 20.09
C ARG A 277 16.24 3.83 20.67
N TYR A 278 16.65 4.04 21.90
CA TYR A 278 16.50 5.32 22.57
C TYR A 278 17.48 6.34 22.00
N ASN A 279 16.95 7.45 21.45
CA ASN A 279 17.71 8.60 20.93
C ASN A 279 18.86 8.23 19.97
N TRP A 280 18.71 7.16 19.19
CA TRP A 280 19.74 6.74 18.24
C TRP A 280 19.68 7.59 16.96
N GLN A 281 20.87 7.96 16.46
CA GLN A 281 21.08 8.62 15.18
C GLN A 281 22.14 7.85 14.39
N PRO A 282 22.06 7.81 13.06
CA PRO A 282 23.10 7.20 12.25
C PRO A 282 24.36 8.06 12.25
N ASP A 283 25.52 7.41 12.17
CA ASP A 283 26.80 8.12 12.04
C ASP A 283 26.86 8.88 10.70
N ALA A 284 27.42 10.10 10.75
CA ALA A 284 27.54 10.94 9.57
C ALA A 284 28.36 10.26 8.46
N GLY A 285 27.92 10.43 7.20
CA GLY A 285 28.59 9.86 6.03
C GLY A 285 28.29 8.37 5.78
N THR A 286 27.45 7.75 6.59
CA THR A 286 27.04 6.35 6.40
C THR A 286 25.83 6.23 5.44
N PRO A 287 25.62 5.06 4.80
CA PRO A 287 24.43 4.82 4.00
C PRO A 287 23.13 5.00 4.79
N GLU A 288 23.14 4.69 6.10
CA GLU A 288 22.01 4.91 7.00
C GLU A 288 21.70 6.40 7.17
N ALA A 289 22.73 7.26 7.32
CA ALA A 289 22.55 8.70 7.37
C ALA A 289 22.02 9.25 6.04
N ARG A 290 22.52 8.72 4.92
CA ARG A 290 22.08 9.10 3.58
C ARG A 290 20.58 8.80 3.35
N LEU A 291 20.03 7.74 3.95
CA LEU A 291 18.59 7.49 3.89
C LEU A 291 17.80 8.70 4.40
N TYR A 292 18.21 9.27 5.56
CA TYR A 292 17.52 10.43 6.15
C TYR A 292 17.74 11.71 5.36
N SER A 293 18.97 11.96 4.90
CA SER A 293 19.28 13.21 4.20
C SER A 293 18.68 13.30 2.80
N ASP A 294 18.64 12.19 2.05
CA ASP A 294 18.37 12.20 0.63
C ASP A 294 17.00 11.59 0.27
N PHE A 295 16.52 10.59 1.03
CA PHE A 295 15.35 9.78 0.65
C PHE A 295 14.10 10.03 1.50
N LEU A 296 14.23 10.32 2.80
CA LEU A 296 13.08 10.53 3.68
C LEU A 296 12.59 11.99 3.66
N ARG A 297 12.54 12.58 2.47
CA ARG A 297 11.96 13.90 2.20
C ARG A 297 11.26 13.89 0.85
N PRO A 298 10.22 14.73 0.69
CA PRO A 298 9.54 14.84 -0.59
C PRO A 298 10.51 15.28 -1.71
N ARG A 299 10.56 14.52 -2.81
CA ARG A 299 11.33 14.82 -4.02
C ARG A 299 10.50 14.46 -5.25
N ASP A 300 10.75 15.14 -6.37
CA ASP A 300 10.15 14.79 -7.66
C ASP A 300 11.00 13.73 -8.39
N TRP A 301 10.96 12.51 -7.86
CA TRP A 301 11.71 11.38 -8.41
C TRP A 301 11.34 11.06 -9.88
N ALA A 302 10.10 11.34 -10.31
CA ALA A 302 9.63 11.06 -11.67
C ALA A 302 10.14 12.08 -12.69
N GLY A 303 10.37 13.32 -12.29
CA GLY A 303 10.88 14.41 -13.14
C GLY A 303 12.41 14.47 -13.19
N GLU A 304 13.11 13.83 -12.25
CA GLU A 304 14.57 13.81 -12.25
C GLU A 304 15.10 12.97 -13.42
N ALA A 305 16.01 13.55 -14.23
CA ALA A 305 16.70 12.83 -15.28
C ALA A 305 17.59 11.74 -14.69
N ASP A 306 17.77 10.63 -15.43
CA ASP A 306 18.75 9.59 -15.04
C ASP A 306 20.08 10.29 -14.81
N GLY A 307 20.60 10.16 -13.57
CA GLY A 307 21.70 10.96 -13.07
C GLY A 307 22.88 11.00 -14.05
N VAL A 308 23.04 12.12 -14.72
CA VAL A 308 24.33 12.56 -15.19
C VAL A 308 25.01 13.13 -13.96
N ALA A 309 25.88 12.31 -13.36
CA ALA A 309 26.79 12.79 -12.32
C ALA A 309 27.54 13.99 -12.89
N ALA A 310 27.35 15.17 -12.28
CA ALA A 310 28.16 16.34 -12.53
C ALA A 310 29.47 16.24 -11.74
#